data_8436d465bbacb2e1d64923347b8f9542
#
_entry.id   8436d465bbacb2e1d64923347b8f9542
#
_cell.length_a   1.000
_cell.length_b   1.000
_cell.length_c   1.000
_cell.angle_alpha   90.00
_cell.angle_beta   90.00
_cell.angle_gamma   90.00
#
_symmetry.space_group_name_H-M   'P 1'
#
loop_
_entity.id
_entity.type
_entity.pdbx_description
1 polymer ?
#
loop_
_entity_poly.entity_id
_entity_poly.type
_entity_poly.pdbx_seq_one_letter_code
_entity_poly.pdbx_strand_id
1 'polypeptide(L)'
;YYSNPELADLNYTDGSMYDVLNQTAKDYPTATALDYMNTKTSYKALHKEVLRCAKALKDIGVLPEDKVTVCLPNIPQAVIVFYAIIYLGAHANMIHPLSSGNEIEFYINTSGSKLLFILDAFFAKTASINCPTLKKIVCAGAAEYLPLPMRVGFKLTKGRKIKKPKAAASDKIFVESWKSFIKKYESADVADDFGAKNLKATDTAVILYSGGTTGKQKGIMLSHLNFNAL
;
A
#
# COMPACT_ATOMS: atom_id res chain seq x y z
N TYR A 1 -16.34 -25.00 -16.12
CA TYR A 1 -17.71 -25.17 -16.67
C TYR A 1 -18.68 -24.72 -15.59
N TYR A 2 -19.34 -23.57 -15.79
CA TYR A 2 -20.38 -23.09 -14.88
C TYR A 2 -21.67 -23.85 -15.18
N SER A 3 -22.20 -24.52 -14.17
CA SER A 3 -23.51 -25.23 -14.30
C SER A 3 -24.70 -24.27 -14.36
N ASN A 4 -24.49 -22.99 -14.06
CA ASN A 4 -25.49 -21.93 -14.17
C ASN A 4 -25.04 -20.92 -15.23
N PRO A 5 -25.75 -20.77 -16.38
CA PRO A 5 -25.43 -19.81 -17.44
C PRO A 5 -25.44 -18.35 -16.97
N GLU A 6 -26.23 -18.00 -15.93
CA GLU A 6 -26.30 -16.66 -15.38
C GLU A 6 -24.97 -16.22 -14.72
N LEU A 7 -24.12 -17.17 -14.32
CA LEU A 7 -22.79 -16.88 -13.78
C LEU A 7 -21.76 -16.53 -14.87
N ALA A 8 -22.07 -16.76 -16.14
CA ALA A 8 -21.19 -16.42 -17.26
C ALA A 8 -21.30 -14.94 -17.67
N ASP A 9 -22.40 -14.27 -17.32
CA ASP A 9 -22.70 -12.89 -17.71
C ASP A 9 -22.75 -11.93 -16.49
N LEU A 10 -21.81 -12.10 -15.55
CA LEU A 10 -21.71 -11.18 -14.42
C LEU A 10 -21.24 -9.79 -14.90
N ASN A 11 -22.09 -8.79 -14.64
CA ASN A 11 -21.72 -7.40 -14.86
C ASN A 11 -20.79 -6.93 -13.75
N TYR A 12 -19.51 -6.81 -14.06
CA TYR A 12 -18.52 -6.25 -13.14
C TYR A 12 -18.51 -4.72 -13.19
N THR A 13 -18.14 -4.09 -12.08
CA THR A 13 -18.01 -2.63 -12.00
C THR A 13 -16.97 -2.13 -13.01
N ASP A 14 -17.36 -1.18 -13.84
CA ASP A 14 -16.52 -0.60 -14.90
C ASP A 14 -15.55 0.50 -14.35
N GLY A 15 -15.56 0.73 -13.04
CA GLY A 15 -14.73 1.69 -12.35
C GLY A 15 -13.46 1.07 -11.75
N SER A 16 -12.67 1.94 -11.13
CA SER A 16 -11.50 1.53 -10.38
C SER A 16 -11.88 0.84 -9.06
N MET A 17 -10.95 0.10 -8.47
CA MET A 17 -11.12 -0.45 -7.12
C MET A 17 -11.35 0.65 -6.07
N TYR A 18 -10.82 1.87 -6.31
CA TYR A 18 -11.08 3.00 -5.43
C TYR A 18 -12.54 3.47 -5.54
N ASP A 19 -13.14 3.47 -6.72
CA ASP A 19 -14.55 3.84 -6.87
C ASP A 19 -15.46 2.92 -6.07
N VAL A 20 -15.15 1.62 -6.04
CA VAL A 20 -15.86 0.64 -5.20
C VAL A 20 -15.72 0.97 -3.72
N LEU A 21 -14.49 1.28 -3.25
CA LEU A 21 -14.26 1.69 -1.86
C LEU A 21 -15.03 2.96 -1.52
N ASN A 22 -14.97 3.97 -2.38
CA ASN A 22 -15.62 5.27 -2.20
C ASN A 22 -17.14 5.12 -2.11
N GLN A 23 -17.73 4.32 -3.02
CA GLN A 23 -19.16 4.04 -2.99
C GLN A 23 -19.55 3.29 -1.72
N THR A 24 -18.79 2.26 -1.34
CA THR A 24 -19.02 1.51 -0.10
C THR A 24 -18.93 2.42 1.14
N ALA A 25 -17.98 3.36 1.16
CA ALA A 25 -17.84 4.30 2.27
C ALA A 25 -19.01 5.30 2.38
N LYS A 26 -19.68 5.59 1.26
CA LYS A 26 -20.92 6.41 1.23
C LYS A 26 -22.14 5.61 1.68
N ASP A 27 -22.28 4.39 1.20
CA ASP A 27 -23.45 3.55 1.46
C ASP A 27 -23.43 2.93 2.87
N TYR A 28 -22.24 2.57 3.35
CA TYR A 28 -22.03 1.87 4.63
C TYR A 28 -20.96 2.55 5.51
N PRO A 29 -21.08 3.85 5.82
CA PRO A 29 -20.01 4.64 6.46
C PRO A 29 -19.57 4.11 7.83
N THR A 30 -20.49 3.50 8.59
CA THR A 30 -20.25 2.99 9.94
C THR A 30 -19.90 1.51 10.01
N ALA A 31 -20.09 0.78 8.89
CA ALA A 31 -19.74 -0.64 8.82
C ALA A 31 -18.23 -0.83 9.00
N THR A 32 -17.83 -1.95 9.58
CA THR A 32 -16.42 -2.28 9.80
C THR A 32 -15.75 -2.64 8.47
N ALA A 33 -14.78 -1.85 8.06
CA ALA A 33 -13.94 -2.11 6.90
C ALA A 33 -12.71 -2.94 7.25
N LEU A 34 -12.08 -2.66 8.39
CA LEU A 34 -10.90 -3.39 8.87
C LEU A 34 -11.11 -3.78 10.34
N ASP A 35 -10.67 -4.99 10.69
CA ASP A 35 -10.51 -5.43 12.06
C ASP A 35 -9.06 -5.90 12.26
N TYR A 36 -8.26 -5.11 12.95
CA TYR A 36 -6.87 -5.40 13.22
C TYR A 36 -6.63 -5.55 14.71
N MET A 37 -6.41 -6.78 15.15
CA MET A 37 -6.18 -7.08 16.58
C MET A 37 -7.29 -6.51 17.49
N ASN A 38 -8.55 -6.69 17.11
CA ASN A 38 -9.74 -6.15 17.75
C ASN A 38 -9.87 -4.61 17.71
N THR A 39 -9.06 -3.91 16.92
CA THR A 39 -9.26 -2.50 16.61
C THR A 39 -10.04 -2.40 15.29
N LYS A 40 -11.29 -1.96 15.38
CA LYS A 40 -12.17 -1.81 14.22
C LYS A 40 -12.02 -0.43 13.61
N THR A 41 -11.91 -0.40 12.28
CA THR A 41 -11.91 0.83 11.47
C THR A 41 -13.11 0.78 10.54
N SER A 42 -13.96 1.81 10.57
CA SER A 42 -15.13 1.90 9.70
C SER A 42 -14.72 2.27 8.26
N TYR A 43 -15.61 2.04 7.27
CA TYR A 43 -15.38 2.46 5.89
C TYR A 43 -15.14 3.96 5.77
N LYS A 44 -15.92 4.79 6.48
CA LYS A 44 -15.70 6.24 6.52
C LYS A 44 -14.30 6.60 7.05
N ALA A 45 -13.86 5.94 8.11
CA ALA A 45 -12.54 6.18 8.69
C ALA A 45 -11.41 5.71 7.75
N LEU A 46 -11.55 4.51 7.15
CA LEU A 46 -10.60 4.01 6.17
C LEU A 46 -10.49 4.95 4.97
N HIS A 47 -11.61 5.38 4.39
CA HIS A 47 -11.63 6.31 3.26
C HIS A 47 -10.90 7.62 3.58
N LYS A 48 -11.14 8.18 4.77
CA LYS A 48 -10.43 9.39 5.23
C LYS A 48 -8.91 9.17 5.32
N GLU A 49 -8.46 8.04 5.84
CA GLU A 49 -7.03 7.72 5.91
C GLU A 49 -6.42 7.48 4.52
N VAL A 50 -7.17 6.88 3.59
CA VAL A 50 -6.75 6.71 2.19
C VAL A 50 -6.52 8.07 1.53
N LEU A 51 -7.45 9.01 1.64
CA LEU A 51 -7.29 10.35 1.07
C LEU A 51 -6.10 11.11 1.68
N ARG A 52 -5.88 10.99 2.98
CA ARG A 52 -4.71 11.59 3.66
C ARG A 52 -3.40 11.02 3.13
N CYS A 53 -3.33 9.70 3.00
CA CYS A 53 -2.16 9.02 2.45
C CYS A 53 -1.94 9.40 0.98
N ALA A 54 -3.00 9.45 0.18
CA ALA A 54 -2.94 9.87 -1.22
C ALA A 54 -2.45 11.31 -1.37
N LYS A 55 -2.90 12.22 -0.49
CA LYS A 55 -2.41 13.59 -0.48
C LYS A 55 -0.92 13.66 -0.15
N ALA A 56 -0.47 12.86 0.83
CA ALA A 56 0.96 12.75 1.15
C ALA A 56 1.77 12.21 -0.03
N LEU A 57 1.29 11.20 -0.74
CA LEU A 57 1.91 10.65 -1.94
C LEU A 57 1.99 11.67 -3.07
N LYS A 58 0.90 12.40 -3.33
CA LYS A 58 0.85 13.46 -4.35
C LYS A 58 1.85 14.58 -4.06
N ASP A 59 1.93 15.04 -2.81
CA ASP A 59 2.81 16.13 -2.41
C ASP A 59 4.31 15.78 -2.48
N ILE A 60 4.65 14.49 -2.43
CA ILE A 60 6.02 14.01 -2.69
C ILE A 60 6.27 13.66 -4.16
N GLY A 61 5.32 13.96 -5.05
CA GLY A 61 5.47 13.85 -6.49
C GLY A 61 5.14 12.48 -7.08
N VAL A 62 4.28 11.70 -6.45
CA VAL A 62 3.71 10.49 -7.08
C VAL A 62 2.68 10.93 -8.12
N LEU A 63 2.86 10.46 -9.34
CA LEU A 63 2.04 10.76 -10.51
C LEU A 63 1.31 9.48 -10.99
N PRO A 64 0.27 9.61 -11.84
CA PRO A 64 -0.30 8.46 -12.54
C PRO A 64 0.80 7.64 -13.23
N GLU A 65 0.62 6.33 -13.32
CA GLU A 65 1.57 5.36 -13.91
C GLU A 65 2.89 5.16 -13.11
N ASP A 66 3.17 5.96 -12.09
CA ASP A 66 4.31 5.70 -11.20
C ASP A 66 4.12 4.38 -10.46
N LYS A 67 5.23 3.71 -10.12
CA LYS A 67 5.22 2.48 -9.35
C LYS A 67 5.67 2.77 -7.93
N VAL A 68 4.89 2.25 -6.97
CA VAL A 68 5.18 2.37 -5.54
C VAL A 68 5.25 0.96 -4.96
N THR A 69 6.41 0.59 -4.42
CA THR A 69 6.61 -0.74 -3.81
C THR A 69 6.04 -0.78 -2.40
N VAL A 70 5.22 -1.80 -2.14
CA VAL A 70 4.60 -2.07 -0.85
C VAL A 70 5.07 -3.43 -0.33
N CYS A 71 5.96 -3.40 0.67
CA CYS A 71 6.56 -4.55 1.35
C CYS A 71 6.02 -4.63 2.79
N LEU A 72 4.70 -4.69 2.92
CA LEU A 72 4.00 -4.68 4.20
C LEU A 72 3.19 -5.97 4.39
N PRO A 73 3.11 -6.51 5.61
CA PRO A 73 2.17 -7.58 5.93
C PRO A 73 0.73 -7.02 5.98
N ASN A 74 -0.24 -7.90 6.30
CA ASN A 74 -1.65 -7.53 6.43
C ASN A 74 -1.88 -6.64 7.67
N ILE A 75 -1.51 -5.38 7.56
CA ILE A 75 -1.71 -4.33 8.55
C ILE A 75 -2.53 -3.19 7.94
N PRO A 76 -3.21 -2.35 8.73
CA PRO A 76 -4.05 -1.27 8.21
C PRO A 76 -3.32 -0.34 7.22
N GLN A 77 -2.05 -0.03 7.48
CA GLN A 77 -1.24 0.80 6.58
C GLN A 77 -1.10 0.20 5.18
N ALA A 78 -1.03 -1.14 5.05
CA ALA A 78 -0.93 -1.79 3.75
C ALA A 78 -2.17 -1.51 2.90
N VAL A 79 -3.36 -1.61 3.51
CA VAL A 79 -4.64 -1.33 2.84
C VAL A 79 -4.76 0.15 2.49
N ILE A 80 -4.42 1.04 3.43
CA ILE A 80 -4.47 2.49 3.23
C ILE A 80 -3.55 2.91 2.08
N VAL A 81 -2.31 2.45 2.08
CA VAL A 81 -1.31 2.77 1.03
C VAL A 81 -1.76 2.21 -0.32
N PHE A 82 -2.28 0.98 -0.35
CA PHE A 82 -2.77 0.33 -1.55
C PHE A 82 -3.84 1.18 -2.25
N TYR A 83 -4.90 1.54 -1.53
CA TYR A 83 -5.97 2.36 -2.10
C TYR A 83 -5.53 3.79 -2.42
N ALA A 84 -4.59 4.36 -1.64
CA ALA A 84 -4.04 5.68 -1.92
C ALA A 84 -3.23 5.73 -3.22
N ILE A 85 -2.47 4.68 -3.53
CA ILE A 85 -1.73 4.53 -4.79
C ILE A 85 -2.72 4.44 -5.96
N ILE A 86 -3.72 3.57 -5.83
CA ILE A 86 -4.77 3.37 -6.85
C ILE A 86 -5.53 4.68 -7.11
N TYR A 87 -5.91 5.40 -6.07
CA TYR A 87 -6.59 6.69 -6.18
C TYR A 87 -5.83 7.70 -7.05
N LEU A 88 -4.52 7.68 -7.00
CA LEU A 88 -3.66 8.54 -7.82
C LEU A 88 -3.43 8.02 -9.24
N GLY A 89 -3.96 6.85 -9.61
CA GLY A 89 -3.69 6.19 -10.89
C GLY A 89 -2.27 5.66 -11.00
N ALA A 90 -1.60 5.50 -9.87
CA ALA A 90 -0.30 4.85 -9.79
C ALA A 90 -0.45 3.33 -9.60
N HIS A 91 0.61 2.57 -9.81
CA HIS A 91 0.58 1.12 -9.71
C HIS A 91 1.17 0.64 -8.38
N ALA A 92 0.40 -0.15 -7.64
CA ALA A 92 0.87 -0.80 -6.42
C ALA A 92 1.75 -2.00 -6.76
N ASN A 93 3.07 -1.86 -6.59
CA ASN A 93 4.04 -2.95 -6.73
C ASN A 93 4.09 -3.74 -5.42
N MET A 94 3.25 -4.77 -5.31
CA MET A 94 3.05 -5.53 -4.08
C MET A 94 4.06 -6.68 -4.00
N ILE A 95 4.91 -6.66 -2.98
CA ILE A 95 5.91 -7.69 -2.76
C ILE A 95 5.76 -8.36 -1.39
N HIS A 96 6.25 -9.59 -1.27
CA HIS A 96 6.10 -10.35 -0.04
C HIS A 96 6.86 -9.66 1.11
N PRO A 97 6.26 -9.46 2.29
CA PRO A 97 6.89 -8.73 3.40
C PRO A 97 8.14 -9.42 3.96
N LEU A 98 8.27 -10.73 3.77
CA LEU A 98 9.46 -11.48 4.20
C LEU A 98 10.57 -11.54 3.13
N SER A 99 10.41 -10.89 1.98
CA SER A 99 11.45 -10.83 0.94
C SER A 99 12.81 -10.44 1.52
N SER A 100 13.85 -11.05 0.99
CA SER A 100 15.24 -10.71 1.31
C SER A 100 15.64 -9.33 0.72
N GLY A 101 16.77 -8.77 1.14
CA GLY A 101 17.28 -7.52 0.57
C GLY A 101 17.47 -7.59 -0.94
N ASN A 102 18.04 -8.70 -1.44
CA ASN A 102 18.26 -8.92 -2.87
C ASN A 102 16.95 -9.02 -3.67
N GLU A 103 15.93 -9.66 -3.11
CA GLU A 103 14.61 -9.72 -3.74
C GLU A 103 13.93 -8.34 -3.75
N ILE A 104 14.01 -7.58 -2.66
CA ILE A 104 13.50 -6.21 -2.59
C ILE A 104 14.17 -5.34 -3.67
N GLU A 105 15.50 -5.43 -3.78
CA GLU A 105 16.28 -4.74 -4.81
C GLU A 105 15.81 -5.12 -6.21
N PHE A 106 15.68 -6.43 -6.47
CA PHE A 106 15.20 -6.94 -7.76
C PHE A 106 13.82 -6.39 -8.11
N TYR A 107 12.87 -6.42 -7.20
CA TYR A 107 11.50 -5.95 -7.46
C TYR A 107 11.42 -4.44 -7.68
N ILE A 108 12.18 -3.65 -6.91
CA ILE A 108 12.25 -2.19 -7.08
C ILE A 108 12.86 -1.85 -8.43
N ASN A 109 13.97 -2.49 -8.80
CA ASN A 109 14.64 -2.23 -10.06
C ASN A 109 13.82 -2.70 -11.27
N THR A 110 13.13 -3.85 -11.16
CA THR A 110 12.25 -4.36 -12.22
C THR A 110 11.05 -3.45 -12.46
N SER A 111 10.42 -2.94 -11.38
CA SER A 111 9.29 -2.03 -11.50
C SER A 111 9.68 -0.58 -11.77
N GLY A 112 10.91 -0.18 -11.47
CA GLY A 112 11.35 1.21 -11.48
C GLY A 112 10.71 2.05 -10.37
N SER A 113 10.36 1.44 -9.24
CA SER A 113 9.68 2.13 -8.15
C SER A 113 10.51 3.25 -7.56
N LYS A 114 9.85 4.39 -7.29
CA LYS A 114 10.45 5.58 -6.67
C LYS A 114 10.31 5.60 -5.15
N LEU A 115 9.38 4.83 -4.62
CA LEU A 115 9.00 4.81 -3.21
C LEU A 115 8.83 3.37 -2.73
N LEU A 116 9.30 3.10 -1.50
CA LEU A 116 9.12 1.83 -0.80
C LEU A 116 8.42 2.06 0.54
N PHE A 117 7.32 1.37 0.76
CA PHE A 117 6.74 1.16 2.09
C PHE A 117 7.22 -0.18 2.64
N ILE A 118 7.82 -0.18 3.83
CA ILE A 118 8.34 -1.38 4.47
C ILE A 118 8.00 -1.41 5.97
N LEU A 119 7.86 -2.61 6.54
CA LEU A 119 7.70 -2.73 7.98
C LEU A 119 9.01 -2.30 8.69
N ASP A 120 8.88 -1.50 9.74
CA ASP A 120 10.02 -0.99 10.52
C ASP A 120 10.96 -2.10 11.02
N ALA A 121 10.39 -3.25 11.43
CA ALA A 121 11.14 -4.43 11.83
C ALA A 121 12.02 -5.03 10.70
N PHE A 122 11.71 -4.75 9.44
CA PHE A 122 12.43 -5.26 8.27
C PHE A 122 13.29 -4.22 7.57
N PHE A 123 13.30 -2.99 8.07
CA PHE A 123 14.08 -1.89 7.48
C PHE A 123 15.56 -2.25 7.26
N ALA A 124 16.17 -3.02 8.17
CA ALA A 124 17.56 -3.43 8.03
C ALA A 124 17.87 -4.18 6.71
N LYS A 125 16.87 -4.79 6.08
CA LYS A 125 17.03 -5.46 4.77
C LYS A 125 17.35 -4.48 3.63
N THR A 126 17.08 -3.18 3.82
CA THR A 126 17.35 -2.14 2.82
C THR A 126 18.77 -1.55 2.92
N ALA A 127 19.59 -2.03 3.86
CA ALA A 127 20.90 -1.45 4.12
C ALA A 127 21.91 -1.58 2.97
N SER A 128 21.74 -2.59 2.09
CA SER A 128 22.68 -2.89 1.01
C SER A 128 22.04 -2.84 -0.40
N ILE A 129 20.77 -2.43 -0.50
CA ILE A 129 20.09 -2.39 -1.81
C ILE A 129 20.66 -1.27 -2.69
N ASN A 130 20.82 -1.58 -3.97
CA ASN A 130 21.19 -0.62 -5.01
C ASN A 130 20.01 -0.37 -5.97
N CYS A 131 19.23 0.66 -5.67
CA CYS A 131 18.02 1.01 -6.40
C CYS A 131 18.09 2.46 -6.88
N PRO A 132 18.61 2.72 -8.10
CA PRO A 132 18.83 4.09 -8.62
C PRO A 132 17.54 4.93 -8.71
N THR A 133 16.39 4.30 -8.92
CA THR A 133 15.09 4.98 -9.01
C THR A 133 14.50 5.32 -7.65
N LEU A 134 14.89 4.60 -6.58
CA LEU A 134 14.33 4.76 -5.25
C LEU A 134 14.78 6.07 -4.60
N LYS A 135 13.82 6.91 -4.25
CA LYS A 135 14.06 8.23 -3.64
C LYS A 135 13.65 8.27 -2.17
N LYS A 136 12.70 7.44 -1.77
CA LYS A 136 12.17 7.49 -0.41
C LYS A 136 11.76 6.11 0.11
N ILE A 137 11.99 5.90 1.41
CA ILE A 137 11.50 4.74 2.17
C ILE A 137 10.63 5.24 3.31
N VAL A 138 9.40 4.72 3.41
CA VAL A 138 8.49 4.95 4.52
C VAL A 138 8.37 3.68 5.37
N CYS A 139 8.76 3.79 6.65
CA CYS A 139 8.73 2.68 7.59
C CYS A 139 7.43 2.68 8.38
N ALA A 140 6.59 1.67 8.17
CA ALA A 140 5.32 1.47 8.88
C ALA A 140 5.54 0.58 10.11
N GLY A 141 5.01 0.98 11.26
CA GLY A 141 5.05 0.21 12.48
C GLY A 141 3.77 -0.61 12.69
N ALA A 142 3.89 -1.93 12.83
CA ALA A 142 2.73 -2.80 13.08
C ALA A 142 1.97 -2.41 14.37
N ALA A 143 2.64 -1.78 15.33
CA ALA A 143 2.05 -1.37 16.60
C ALA A 143 1.22 -0.09 16.53
N GLU A 144 1.25 0.66 15.43
CA GLU A 144 0.60 1.98 15.35
C GLU A 144 -0.93 1.89 15.42
N TYR A 145 -1.50 0.80 14.93
CA TYR A 145 -2.94 0.52 14.95
C TYR A 145 -3.38 -0.49 16.02
N LEU A 146 -2.46 -0.89 16.92
CA LEU A 146 -2.82 -1.76 18.04
C LEU A 146 -3.64 -1.01 19.10
N PRO A 147 -4.54 -1.71 19.83
CA PRO A 147 -5.17 -1.18 21.02
C PRO A 147 -4.14 -0.65 22.02
N LEU A 148 -4.48 0.40 22.80
CA LEU A 148 -3.55 1.05 23.72
C LEU A 148 -2.78 0.08 24.64
N PRO A 149 -3.42 -0.91 25.31
CA PRO A 149 -2.69 -1.85 26.17
C PRO A 149 -1.66 -2.68 25.40
N MET A 150 -2.04 -3.17 24.22
CA MET A 150 -1.15 -3.96 23.35
C MET A 150 -0.01 -3.13 22.81
N ARG A 151 -0.26 -1.84 22.46
CA ARG A 151 0.77 -0.90 22.00
C ARG A 151 1.82 -0.64 23.08
N VAL A 152 1.39 -0.48 24.33
CA VAL A 152 2.31 -0.31 25.46
C VAL A 152 3.13 -1.59 25.68
N GLY A 153 2.47 -2.74 25.74
CA GLY A 153 3.13 -4.05 25.87
C GLY A 153 4.14 -4.31 24.75
N PHE A 154 3.78 -3.99 23.50
CA PHE A 154 4.70 -4.12 22.35
C PHE A 154 5.93 -3.21 22.50
N LYS A 155 5.73 -1.95 22.89
CA LYS A 155 6.86 -1.01 23.10
C LYS A 155 7.82 -1.48 24.19
N LEU A 156 7.30 -2.06 25.26
CA LEU A 156 8.10 -2.55 26.38
C LEU A 156 8.89 -3.82 26.07
N THR A 157 8.40 -4.63 25.12
CA THR A 157 8.97 -5.92 24.76
C THR A 157 9.69 -5.88 23.39
N LYS A 158 8.96 -6.17 22.32
CA LYS A 158 9.48 -6.30 20.95
C LYS A 158 9.93 -4.96 20.36
N GLY A 159 9.22 -3.85 20.70
CA GLY A 159 9.50 -2.52 20.16
C GLY A 159 10.88 -1.97 20.55
N ARG A 160 11.45 -2.41 21.69
CA ARG A 160 12.82 -2.03 22.11
C ARG A 160 13.90 -2.59 21.17
N LYS A 161 13.63 -3.70 20.50
CA LYS A 161 14.56 -4.36 19.56
C LYS A 161 14.52 -3.77 18.15
N ILE A 162 13.46 -3.02 17.83
CA ILE A 162 13.32 -2.39 16.51
C ILE A 162 14.18 -1.12 16.51
N LYS A 163 15.26 -1.16 15.75
CA LYS A 163 16.12 0.01 15.55
C LYS A 163 15.36 1.05 14.72
N LYS A 164 15.32 2.28 15.21
CA LYS A 164 14.76 3.37 14.40
C LYS A 164 15.53 3.47 13.09
N PRO A 165 14.84 3.59 11.96
CA PRO A 165 15.49 3.77 10.68
C PRO A 165 16.33 5.07 10.73
N LYS A 166 17.65 4.96 10.57
CA LYS A 166 18.56 6.11 10.68
C LYS A 166 18.99 6.64 9.32
N ALA A 167 19.26 5.77 8.38
CA ALA A 167 19.65 6.09 7.01
C ALA A 167 19.50 4.84 6.13
N ALA A 168 19.20 5.04 4.86
CA ALA A 168 19.33 3.98 3.85
C ALA A 168 20.80 3.83 3.41
N ALA A 169 21.07 2.82 2.58
CA ALA A 169 22.40 2.54 2.04
C ALA A 169 23.00 3.71 1.21
N SER A 170 22.23 4.73 0.91
CA SER A 170 22.64 5.89 0.12
C SER A 170 22.10 7.17 0.74
N ASP A 171 22.94 8.18 0.84
CA ASP A 171 22.56 9.54 1.27
C ASP A 171 21.52 10.20 0.36
N LYS A 172 21.22 9.58 -0.80
CA LYS A 172 20.22 10.03 -1.76
C LYS A 172 18.79 9.52 -1.44
N ILE A 173 18.64 8.56 -0.52
CA ILE A 173 17.34 7.97 -0.19
C ILE A 173 16.86 8.55 1.13
N PHE A 174 15.76 9.31 1.09
CA PHE A 174 15.14 9.85 2.29
C PHE A 174 14.33 8.79 3.02
N VAL A 175 14.56 8.66 4.34
CA VAL A 175 13.87 7.66 5.19
C VAL A 175 13.04 8.35 6.25
N GLU A 176 11.78 7.99 6.37
CA GLU A 176 10.89 8.48 7.42
C GLU A 176 9.94 7.41 7.96
N SER A 177 9.35 7.67 9.13
CA SER A 177 8.31 6.81 9.70
C SER A 177 6.95 7.10 9.08
N TRP A 178 6.04 6.10 9.06
CA TRP A 178 4.65 6.28 8.67
C TRP A 178 3.99 7.47 9.37
N LYS A 179 4.18 7.56 10.69
CA LYS A 179 3.63 8.66 11.47
C LYS A 179 4.13 10.03 11.00
N SER A 180 5.41 10.17 10.68
CA SER A 180 5.96 11.41 10.12
C SER A 180 5.38 11.71 8.75
N PHE A 181 5.28 10.69 7.90
CA PHE A 181 4.78 10.77 6.54
C PHE A 181 3.34 11.33 6.47
N ILE A 182 2.44 10.85 7.34
CA ILE A 182 1.03 11.30 7.33
C ILE A 182 0.74 12.47 8.27
N LYS A 183 1.65 12.83 9.19
CA LYS A 183 1.42 13.81 10.27
C LYS A 183 0.87 15.14 9.77
N LYS A 184 1.37 15.65 8.65
CA LYS A 184 0.95 16.92 8.05
C LYS A 184 -0.55 16.93 7.69
N TYR A 185 -1.16 15.75 7.51
CA TYR A 185 -2.53 15.57 7.05
C TYR A 185 -3.46 14.99 8.13
N GLU A 186 -2.96 14.70 9.35
CA GLU A 186 -3.76 14.10 10.43
C GLU A 186 -5.00 14.91 10.81
N SER A 187 -4.88 16.24 10.83
CA SER A 187 -5.98 17.16 11.14
C SER A 187 -6.70 17.71 9.90
N ALA A 188 -6.20 17.41 8.70
CA ALA A 188 -6.77 17.94 7.48
C ALA A 188 -8.07 17.20 7.11
N ASP A 189 -9.07 17.97 6.71
CA ASP A 189 -10.20 17.46 5.95
C ASP A 189 -9.79 17.49 4.47
N VAL A 190 -9.30 16.34 3.99
CA VAL A 190 -8.76 16.21 2.63
C VAL A 190 -9.93 15.94 1.69
N ALA A 191 -10.18 16.87 0.78
CA ALA A 191 -11.21 16.71 -0.24
C ALA A 191 -10.90 15.55 -1.20
N ASP A 192 -11.94 14.89 -1.70
CA ASP A 192 -11.86 13.82 -2.69
C ASP A 192 -11.98 14.40 -4.11
N ASP A 193 -11.01 15.21 -4.53
CA ASP A 193 -11.06 15.94 -5.81
C ASP A 193 -9.75 15.95 -6.61
N PHE A 194 -8.70 15.31 -6.07
CA PHE A 194 -7.35 15.36 -6.64
C PHE A 194 -6.83 14.04 -7.19
N GLY A 195 -7.63 12.97 -7.15
CA GLY A 195 -7.28 11.67 -7.71
C GLY A 195 -7.14 11.67 -9.23
N ALA A 196 -6.66 10.57 -9.77
CA ALA A 196 -6.63 10.38 -11.21
C ALA A 196 -8.07 10.33 -11.76
N LYS A 197 -8.30 11.08 -12.81
CA LYS A 197 -9.62 11.13 -13.47
C LYS A 197 -9.69 10.09 -14.57
N ASN A 198 -10.89 9.55 -14.76
CA ASN A 198 -11.20 8.61 -15.84
C ASN A 198 -10.40 7.29 -15.81
N LEU A 199 -10.08 6.78 -14.62
CA LEU A 199 -9.53 5.43 -14.47
C LEU A 199 -10.56 4.40 -14.95
N LYS A 200 -10.13 3.52 -15.84
CA LYS A 200 -10.96 2.42 -16.37
C LYS A 200 -10.71 1.14 -15.58
N ALA A 201 -11.69 0.28 -15.55
CA ALA A 201 -11.53 -1.05 -14.95
C ALA A 201 -10.36 -1.84 -15.58
N THR A 202 -10.04 -1.59 -16.85
CA THR A 202 -8.95 -2.24 -17.59
C THR A 202 -7.56 -1.66 -17.32
N ASP A 203 -7.46 -0.50 -16.65
CA ASP A 203 -6.17 0.11 -16.34
C ASP A 203 -5.43 -0.72 -15.30
N THR A 204 -4.10 -0.72 -15.38
CA THR A 204 -3.26 -1.45 -14.43
C THR A 204 -3.36 -0.85 -13.03
N ALA A 205 -3.65 -1.67 -12.04
CA ALA A 205 -3.72 -1.29 -10.63
C ALA A 205 -2.54 -1.83 -9.82
N VAL A 206 -2.16 -3.08 -10.09
CA VAL A 206 -1.27 -3.85 -9.23
C VAL A 206 -0.22 -4.59 -10.05
N ILE A 207 0.98 -4.69 -9.51
CA ILE A 207 2.02 -5.59 -10.00
C ILE A 207 2.27 -6.65 -8.92
N LEU A 208 2.08 -7.92 -9.27
CA LEU A 208 2.39 -9.07 -8.43
C LEU A 208 3.49 -9.92 -9.07
N TYR A 209 4.24 -10.66 -8.26
CA TYR A 209 5.31 -11.51 -8.77
C TYR A 209 4.96 -12.98 -8.64
N SER A 210 5.06 -13.71 -9.75
CA SER A 210 4.92 -15.17 -9.72
C SER A 210 6.21 -15.82 -9.24
N GLY A 211 6.09 -16.85 -8.39
CA GLY A 211 7.19 -17.74 -8.09
C GLY A 211 7.46 -18.65 -9.28
N GLY A 212 8.19 -18.13 -10.29
CA GLY A 212 8.40 -18.85 -11.55
C GLY A 212 9.12 -20.18 -11.35
N THR A 213 8.56 -21.26 -11.87
CA THR A 213 9.19 -22.59 -11.98
C THR A 213 10.46 -22.55 -12.85
N THR A 214 10.69 -21.47 -13.60
CA THR A 214 11.81 -21.26 -14.52
C THR A 214 12.95 -20.38 -13.97
N GLY A 215 12.96 -20.09 -12.67
CA GLY A 215 14.07 -19.43 -11.97
C GLY A 215 14.08 -17.89 -12.00
N LYS A 216 13.39 -17.22 -12.92
CA LYS A 216 13.26 -15.75 -12.92
C LYS A 216 11.82 -15.34 -12.59
N GLN A 217 11.66 -14.59 -11.52
CA GLN A 217 10.36 -14.03 -11.13
C GLN A 217 9.92 -12.97 -12.15
N LYS A 218 8.63 -13.02 -12.53
CA LYS A 218 8.03 -12.09 -13.50
C LYS A 218 7.01 -11.23 -12.78
N GLY A 219 7.04 -9.92 -13.04
CA GLY A 219 5.99 -8.99 -12.61
C GLY A 219 4.77 -9.14 -13.51
N ILE A 220 3.65 -9.53 -12.91
CA ILE A 220 2.35 -9.67 -13.57
C ILE A 220 1.56 -8.41 -13.28
N MET A 221 1.16 -7.69 -14.33
CA MET A 221 0.33 -6.50 -14.22
C MET A 221 -1.14 -6.94 -14.19
N LEU A 222 -1.85 -6.52 -13.16
CA LEU A 222 -3.27 -6.82 -12.94
C LEU A 222 -4.06 -5.51 -12.98
N SER A 223 -5.18 -5.54 -13.70
CA SER A 223 -6.09 -4.40 -13.80
C SER A 223 -7.03 -4.31 -12.60
N HIS A 224 -7.73 -3.19 -12.48
CA HIS A 224 -8.83 -3.05 -11.51
C HIS A 224 -9.90 -4.11 -11.73
N LEU A 225 -10.21 -4.43 -13.00
CA LEU A 225 -11.19 -5.45 -13.35
C LEU A 225 -10.81 -6.83 -12.81
N ASN A 226 -9.54 -7.21 -12.86
CA ASN A 226 -9.10 -8.51 -12.31
C ASN A 226 -9.42 -8.66 -10.82
N PHE A 227 -9.44 -7.55 -10.07
CA PHE A 227 -9.81 -7.56 -8.65
C PHE A 227 -11.31 -7.39 -8.43
N ASN A 228 -11.99 -6.56 -9.23
CA ASN A 228 -13.43 -6.36 -9.11
C ASN A 228 -14.22 -7.62 -9.51
N ALA A 229 -13.59 -8.54 -10.26
CA ALA A 229 -14.17 -9.80 -10.73
C ALA A 229 -13.89 -11.00 -9.80
N LEU A 230 -13.20 -10.80 -8.67
CA LEU A 230 -12.93 -11.81 -7.64
C LEU A 230 -14.01 -11.81 -6.57
#